data_1dd38d313bcffb3aee9454803aa449fa
#
_entry.id   1dd38d313bcffb3aee9454803aa449fa
#
_cell.length_a   1.000
_cell.length_b   1.000
_cell.length_c   1.000
_cell.angle_alpha   90.00
_cell.angle_beta   90.00
_cell.angle_gamma   90.00
#
_symmetry.space_group_name_H-M   'P 1'
#
loop_
_entity.id
_entity.type
_entity.pdbx_description
1 polymer ?
#
loop_
_entity_poly.entity_id
_entity_poly.type
_entity_poly.pdbx_seq_one_letter_code
_entity_poly.pdbx_strand_id
1 'polypeptide(L)'
;MKIVFSMRAWGQYLHWQNEPETLARVNGLIQECTRTPFTGTGKPEPLRGDLKGWWSRRITLQDRLVYRVTGTAPDQSLEIAQCRFHYDR
;
A
#
# COMPACT_ATOMS: atom_id res chain seq x y z
N MET A 1 11.28 -4.59 9.09
CA MET A 1 9.89 -4.10 9.10
C MET A 1 8.97 -5.24 8.74
N LYS A 2 7.87 -5.40 9.48
CA LYS A 2 6.85 -6.39 9.17
C LYS A 2 5.87 -5.82 8.13
N ILE A 3 5.28 -6.70 7.34
CA ILE A 3 4.22 -6.31 6.39
C ILE A 3 2.92 -6.93 6.89
N VAL A 4 1.92 -6.09 7.14
CA VAL A 4 0.65 -6.52 7.71
C VAL A 4 -0.47 -6.12 6.77
N PHE A 5 -1.21 -7.11 6.26
CA PHE A 5 -2.37 -6.87 5.41
C PHE A 5 -3.63 -6.91 6.26
N SER A 6 -4.51 -5.94 6.06
CA SER A 6 -5.88 -6.09 6.57
C SER A 6 -6.54 -7.25 5.80
N MET A 7 -7.63 -7.78 6.34
CA MET A 7 -8.36 -8.84 5.63
C MET A 7 -8.87 -8.35 4.27
N ARG A 8 -9.30 -7.12 4.20
CA ARG A 8 -9.72 -6.52 2.94
C ARG A 8 -8.57 -6.46 1.94
N ALA A 9 -7.42 -5.96 2.37
CA ALA A 9 -6.26 -5.84 1.50
C ALA A 9 -5.76 -7.21 1.06
N TRP A 10 -5.81 -8.20 1.94
CA TRP A 10 -5.40 -9.55 1.60
C TRP A 10 -6.26 -10.13 0.47
N GLY A 11 -7.59 -9.96 0.56
CA GLY A 11 -8.48 -10.42 -0.51
C GLY A 11 -8.19 -9.72 -1.83
N GLN A 12 -7.89 -8.43 -1.77
CA GLN A 12 -7.53 -7.66 -2.97
C GLN A 12 -6.20 -8.13 -3.56
N TYR A 13 -5.25 -8.42 -2.70
CA TYR A 13 -3.96 -8.93 -3.12
C TYR A 13 -4.11 -10.29 -3.83
N LEU A 14 -4.96 -11.15 -3.30
CA LEU A 14 -5.23 -12.45 -3.93
C LEU A 14 -5.82 -12.28 -5.33
N HIS A 15 -6.64 -11.25 -5.54
CA HIS A 15 -7.17 -10.96 -6.87
C HIS A 15 -6.05 -10.75 -7.89
N TRP A 16 -4.99 -10.04 -7.50
CA TRP A 16 -3.89 -9.74 -8.42
C TRP A 16 -3.09 -10.97 -8.82
N GLN A 17 -3.25 -12.10 -8.14
CA GLN A 17 -2.54 -13.34 -8.49
C GLN A 17 -2.86 -13.79 -9.92
N ASN A 18 -3.98 -13.34 -10.47
CA ASN A 18 -4.40 -13.67 -11.84
C ASN A 18 -3.92 -12.66 -12.87
N GLU A 19 -3.18 -11.63 -12.46
CA GLU A 19 -2.71 -10.56 -13.34
C GLU A 19 -1.23 -10.30 -13.08
N PRO A 20 -0.35 -11.08 -13.74
CA PRO A 20 1.07 -11.09 -13.40
C PRO A 20 1.76 -9.72 -13.47
N GLU A 21 1.41 -8.90 -14.44
CA GLU A 21 2.05 -7.59 -14.57
C GLU A 21 1.66 -6.66 -13.43
N THR A 22 0.39 -6.64 -13.09
CA THR A 22 -0.09 -5.80 -11.98
C THR A 22 0.43 -6.33 -10.65
N LEU A 23 0.46 -7.65 -10.50
CA LEU A 23 1.01 -8.27 -9.28
C LEU A 23 2.47 -7.85 -9.08
N ALA A 24 3.26 -7.89 -10.14
CA ALA A 24 4.67 -7.48 -10.05
C ALA A 24 4.77 -6.02 -9.60
N ARG A 25 3.90 -5.16 -10.11
CA ARG A 25 3.89 -3.75 -9.71
C ARG A 25 3.49 -3.59 -8.25
N VAL A 26 2.45 -4.27 -7.81
CA VAL A 26 2.01 -4.23 -6.41
C VAL A 26 3.14 -4.69 -5.49
N ASN A 27 3.75 -5.82 -5.81
CA ASN A 27 4.86 -6.36 -5.02
C ASN A 27 6.03 -5.38 -4.96
N GLY A 28 6.36 -4.76 -6.09
CA GLY A 28 7.44 -3.78 -6.16
C GLY A 28 7.15 -2.56 -5.30
N LEU A 29 5.92 -2.06 -5.34
CA LEU A 29 5.53 -0.91 -4.51
C LEU A 29 5.59 -1.24 -3.03
N ILE A 30 5.08 -2.41 -2.62
CA ILE A 30 5.12 -2.82 -1.23
C ILE A 30 6.57 -2.95 -0.76
N GLN A 31 7.42 -3.58 -1.56
CA GLN A 31 8.82 -3.74 -1.20
C GLN A 31 9.52 -2.39 -1.07
N GLU A 32 9.25 -1.47 -1.98
CA GLU A 32 9.82 -0.13 -1.91
C GLU A 32 9.35 0.60 -0.65
N CYS A 33 8.08 0.47 -0.29
CA CYS A 33 7.53 1.08 0.93
C CYS A 33 8.26 0.64 2.19
N THR A 34 8.80 -0.56 2.23
CA THR A 34 9.54 -1.02 3.40
C THR A 34 10.86 -0.30 3.59
N ARG A 35 11.34 0.38 2.57
CA ARG A 35 12.59 1.14 2.63
C ARG A 35 12.39 2.63 2.58
N THR A 36 11.51 3.10 1.69
CA THR A 36 11.26 4.53 1.53
C THR A 36 9.75 4.78 1.46
N PRO A 37 9.07 4.74 2.63
CA PRO A 37 7.60 4.78 2.63
C PRO A 37 7.00 6.09 2.14
N PHE A 38 7.74 7.17 2.17
CA PHE A 38 7.18 8.50 1.87
C PHE A 38 7.69 9.11 0.57
N THR A 39 8.56 8.41 -0.15
CA THR A 39 9.10 8.87 -1.43
C THR A 39 9.23 7.70 -2.38
N GLY A 40 9.27 7.98 -3.67
CA GLY A 40 9.55 6.97 -4.68
C GLY A 40 8.45 6.77 -5.70
N THR A 41 8.30 5.55 -6.16
CA THR A 41 7.44 5.18 -7.28
C THR A 41 5.96 5.27 -6.92
N GLY A 42 5.13 5.65 -7.88
CA GLY A 42 3.68 5.62 -7.72
C GLY A 42 3.11 6.87 -7.08
N LYS A 43 3.86 7.96 -7.04
CA LYS A 43 3.42 9.24 -6.48
C LYS A 43 2.91 9.09 -5.05
N PRO A 44 3.77 8.69 -4.10
CA PRO A 44 3.32 8.59 -2.70
C PRO A 44 2.83 9.93 -2.20
N GLU A 45 1.65 9.93 -1.59
CA GLU A 45 1.10 11.16 -1.02
C GLU A 45 0.30 10.85 0.25
N PRO A 46 0.36 11.77 1.23
CA PRO A 46 -0.40 11.61 2.46
C PRO A 46 -1.88 11.88 2.19
N LEU A 47 -2.73 11.12 2.87
CA LEU A 47 -4.17 11.27 2.76
C LEU A 47 -4.70 12.21 3.84
N ARG A 48 -5.95 12.66 3.66
CA ARG A 48 -6.57 13.67 4.53
C ARG A 48 -7.87 13.13 5.11
N GLY A 49 -8.46 13.93 6.00
CA GLY A 49 -9.75 13.61 6.58
C GLY A 49 -9.70 12.33 7.40
N ASP A 50 -10.65 11.46 7.17
CA ASP A 50 -10.75 10.19 7.88
C ASP A 50 -9.55 9.28 7.64
N LEU A 51 -8.80 9.53 6.59
CA LEU A 51 -7.63 8.73 6.24
C LEU A 51 -6.32 9.40 6.63
N LYS A 52 -6.38 10.42 7.47
CA LYS A 52 -5.18 11.10 7.94
C LYS A 52 -4.24 10.09 8.62
N GLY A 53 -2.95 10.17 8.29
CA GLY A 53 -1.96 9.23 8.77
C GLY A 53 -1.68 8.09 7.81
N TRP A 54 -2.54 7.91 6.84
CA TRP A 54 -2.33 6.95 5.78
C TRP A 54 -1.75 7.61 4.55
N TRP A 55 -1.12 6.81 3.70
CA TRP A 55 -0.51 7.23 2.45
C TRP A 55 -1.06 6.40 1.31
N SER A 56 -0.97 6.91 0.09
CA SER A 56 -1.34 6.14 -1.09
C SER A 56 -0.25 6.19 -2.13
N ARG A 57 -0.16 5.12 -2.92
CA ARG A 57 0.63 5.06 -4.15
C ARG A 57 -0.25 4.51 -5.26
N ARG A 58 0.03 4.95 -6.48
CA ARG A 58 -0.73 4.49 -7.65
C ARG A 58 -0.22 3.13 -8.09
N ILE A 59 -1.14 2.18 -8.21
CA ILE A 59 -0.86 0.87 -8.80
C ILE A 59 -1.16 0.92 -10.30
N THR A 60 -2.40 1.28 -10.63
CA THR A 60 -2.86 1.53 -11.98
C THR A 60 -3.56 2.88 -12.00
N LEU A 61 -4.17 3.24 -13.11
CA LEU A 61 -4.94 4.47 -13.19
C LEU A 61 -6.07 4.50 -12.17
N GLN A 62 -6.65 3.33 -11.83
CA GLN A 62 -7.82 3.24 -10.97
C GLN A 62 -7.54 2.63 -9.61
N ASP A 63 -6.39 1.99 -9.43
CA ASP A 63 -6.12 1.23 -8.22
C ASP A 63 -5.03 1.88 -7.40
N ARG A 64 -5.20 1.84 -6.07
CA ARG A 64 -4.27 2.48 -5.14
C ARG A 64 -3.84 1.50 -4.07
N LEU A 65 -2.58 1.64 -3.67
CA LEU A 65 -2.04 1.01 -2.48
C LEU A 65 -2.20 2.04 -1.35
N VAL A 66 -2.95 1.68 -0.31
CA VAL A 66 -3.14 2.55 0.86
C VAL A 66 -2.46 1.88 2.04
N TYR A 67 -1.57 2.62 2.71
CA TYR A 67 -0.69 2.05 3.71
C TYR A 67 -0.29 3.09 4.74
N ARG A 68 0.24 2.60 5.85
CA ARG A 68 0.89 3.47 6.86
C ARG A 68 2.01 2.68 7.53
N VAL A 69 2.92 3.43 8.15
CA VAL A 69 3.99 2.85 8.96
C VAL A 69 3.64 3.06 10.42
N THR A 70 3.68 1.99 11.21
CA THR A 70 3.42 2.06 12.64
C THR A 70 4.59 1.48 13.41
N GLY A 71 4.67 1.82 14.70
CA GLY A 71 5.76 1.36 15.57
C GLY A 71 6.99 2.20 15.42
N THR A 72 8.00 1.86 16.21
CA THR A 72 9.30 2.54 16.20
C THR A 72 10.39 1.53 15.82
N ALA A 73 11.43 2.04 15.15
CA ALA A 73 12.54 1.17 14.76
C ALA A 73 13.15 0.54 16.01
N PRO A 74 13.54 -0.75 15.95
CA PRO A 74 13.52 -1.63 14.76
C PRO A 74 12.21 -2.37 14.53
N ASP A 75 11.19 -2.14 15.36
CA ASP A 75 9.95 -2.92 15.35
C ASP A 75 8.83 -2.23 14.60
N GLN A 76 9.13 -1.66 13.45
CA GLN A 76 8.12 -1.02 12.61
C GLN A 76 7.34 -2.03 11.79
N SER A 77 6.11 -1.65 11.45
CA SER A 77 5.25 -2.43 10.54
C SER A 77 4.76 -1.53 9.42
N LEU A 78 4.68 -2.10 8.23
CA LEU A 78 3.98 -1.49 7.11
C LEU A 78 2.59 -2.12 7.10
N GLU A 79 1.58 -1.33 7.40
CA GLU A 79 0.19 -1.78 7.41
C GLU A 79 -0.46 -1.42 6.08
N ILE A 80 -1.01 -2.41 5.41
CA ILE A 80 -1.67 -2.24 4.12
C ILE A 80 -3.17 -2.39 4.33
N ALA A 81 -3.89 -1.29 4.10
CA ALA A 81 -5.34 -1.27 4.26
C ALA A 81 -6.06 -1.62 2.96
N GLN A 82 -5.40 -1.39 1.83
CA GLN A 82 -6.05 -1.52 0.53
C GLN A 82 -4.97 -1.63 -0.54
N CYS A 83 -5.20 -2.47 -1.55
CA CYS A 83 -4.31 -2.53 -2.71
C CYS A 83 -5.08 -2.77 -4.01
N ARG A 84 -6.34 -2.36 -4.06
CA ARG A 84 -7.18 -2.41 -5.24
C ARG A 84 -8.25 -1.32 -5.11
N PHE A 85 -8.77 -0.86 -6.25
CA PHE A 85 -9.75 0.22 -6.30
C PHE A 85 -9.17 1.55 -5.83
N HIS A 86 -9.92 2.60 -6.02
CA HIS A 86 -9.59 3.91 -5.48
C HIS A 86 -10.10 3.97 -4.04
N TYR A 87 -9.44 4.76 -3.19
CA TYR A 87 -9.94 4.94 -1.84
C TYR A 87 -11.09 5.94 -1.84
N ASP A 88 -12.06 5.70 -0.95
CA ASP A 88 -13.18 6.62 -0.77
C ASP A 88 -12.94 7.50 0.44
N ARG A 89 -13.68 8.58 0.47
CA ARG A 89 -13.68 9.49 1.60
C ARG A 89 -15.06 9.61 2.20
#